data_0b4f5426c815aeeba6e22e210afcf361
#
_entry.id   0b4f5426c815aeeba6e22e210afcf361
#
_cell.length_a   1.000
_cell.length_b   1.000
_cell.length_c   1.000
_cell.angle_alpha   90.00
_cell.angle_beta   90.00
_cell.angle_gamma   90.00
#
_symmetry.space_group_name_H-M   'P 1'
#
loop_
_entity.id
_entity.type
_entity.pdbx_description
1 polymer ?
#
loop_
_entity_poly.entity_id
_entity_poly.type
_entity_poly.pdbx_seq_one_letter_code
_entity_poly.pdbx_strand_id
1 'polypeptide(L)'
;MATQRTSRRRLAAGAALVVAALVGTTACGGGGGKDGGKGGGRAAGFNAGIDKVASPSDKKGGELKFIGTQDADSWDPQRGYYGFMWDFARFYTRTLLTPKPVPGKDSRNVVPDMATDTGKVSADKKTYTFTLRDGLTWEDGQPVTAQHIKYGIERSWAQDKISGGPLWLVQTLDPGKEYKGPYKDQSKDKLGLKAIETPDEKTIVFKLPKPNGDFPQMLAMPAAAPVRPDKDTAEKYGQKPFSNGPYRWVSYTPNKGLQLVRNEKWKRESDSVRKALPDKISLKLTTNADDMDNRLIAGDYDVDINATGMGAAGRQKALQSAKANVDNPQTGFIRYAVFPKAVAPFDNEHCRKAVIHAADHVSLQTARGGPDAGGDIATSMLPPAVEGHDPGYDPFRLKQGKPDEAKAKEELKACGKPDGFKTTIAVRNNKAAEVATAESLQAALKKVGIEAQIDQYDGAQSAGIIGAPKNVRAKGYGIIIMGWGADFPSGQGFLQPLTDGRFILDSGNNNYAEISDPEINKLFDQGIAETDRIKAGKIFQQANKKVTDGGWYLPFVFEKNIIWRSSRLTNVYTTDAYNGRYDYASLGVAR
;
A
#
# COMPACT_ATOMS: atom_id res chain seq x y z
N MET A 1 60.05 -25.05 -29.13
CA MET A 1 60.15 -26.52 -29.17
C MET A 1 58.75 -27.04 -29.16
N ALA A 2 58.32 -27.41 -30.25
CA ALA A 2 57.89 -28.69 -30.85
C ALA A 2 56.43 -28.97 -30.50
N THR A 3 55.48 -28.73 -31.40
CA THR A 3 54.94 -29.57 -32.51
C THR A 3 54.25 -30.83 -31.97
N GLN A 4 53.06 -31.21 -32.38
CA GLN A 4 52.34 -31.32 -33.65
C GLN A 4 50.92 -31.86 -33.36
N ARG A 5 49.86 -31.41 -33.99
CA ARG A 5 49.21 -31.83 -35.23
C ARG A 5 48.24 -33.02 -35.13
N THR A 6 47.01 -32.72 -35.46
CA THR A 6 46.04 -33.24 -36.46
C THR A 6 45.37 -34.58 -36.18
N SER A 7 44.06 -34.73 -36.34
CA SER A 7 43.42 -34.90 -37.66
C SER A 7 41.88 -34.94 -37.60
N ARG A 8 41.30 -34.46 -38.65
CA ARG A 8 39.87 -34.51 -39.02
C ARG A 8 39.43 -35.92 -39.41
N ARG A 9 38.16 -36.27 -39.19
CA ARG A 9 37.34 -36.93 -40.23
C ARG A 9 35.85 -36.68 -40.02
N ARG A 10 35.23 -36.21 -41.10
CA ARG A 10 33.80 -36.09 -41.37
C ARG A 10 33.26 -37.50 -41.75
N LEU A 11 31.99 -37.73 -41.48
CA LEU A 11 31.09 -38.39 -42.45
C LEU A 11 29.61 -38.11 -42.06
N ALA A 12 28.82 -37.97 -43.10
CA ALA A 12 27.47 -37.43 -43.15
C ALA A 12 26.38 -38.55 -43.29
N ALA A 13 25.17 -38.09 -43.13
CA ALA A 13 23.94 -38.51 -43.81
C ALA A 13 23.08 -39.63 -43.17
N GLY A 14 21.77 -39.31 -43.11
CA GLY A 14 20.71 -40.25 -43.14
C GLY A 14 19.40 -39.77 -42.55
N ALA A 15 18.56 -39.11 -43.36
CA ALA A 15 17.19 -38.75 -43.04
C ALA A 15 16.25 -39.95 -43.11
N ALA A 16 15.22 -40.01 -42.26
CA ALA A 16 13.94 -40.62 -42.58
C ALA A 16 12.81 -40.10 -41.65
N LEU A 17 11.83 -39.48 -42.30
CA LEU A 17 10.51 -39.16 -41.76
C LEU A 17 9.68 -40.45 -41.56
N VAL A 18 8.90 -40.53 -40.49
CA VAL A 18 7.62 -41.27 -40.49
C VAL A 18 6.60 -40.47 -39.65
N VAL A 19 5.56 -40.02 -40.34
CA VAL A 19 4.30 -39.49 -39.81
C VAL A 19 3.38 -40.70 -39.57
N ALA A 20 2.74 -40.76 -38.40
CA ALA A 20 1.50 -41.55 -38.24
C ALA A 20 0.62 -40.88 -37.17
N ALA A 21 -0.50 -40.33 -37.63
CA ALA A 21 -1.66 -39.96 -36.85
C ALA A 21 -2.52 -41.19 -36.57
N LEU A 22 -3.09 -41.29 -35.37
CA LEU A 22 -4.28 -42.08 -35.13
C LEU A 22 -5.13 -41.52 -33.99
N VAL A 23 -6.39 -41.41 -34.29
CA VAL A 23 -7.54 -40.87 -33.56
C VAL A 23 -8.22 -41.97 -32.75
N GLY A 24 -8.85 -41.59 -31.62
CA GLY A 24 -10.03 -42.26 -31.01
C GLY A 24 -9.67 -43.24 -29.89
N THR A 25 -10.38 -43.39 -28.82
CA THR A 25 -11.78 -43.30 -28.44
C THR A 25 -11.92 -43.47 -26.92
N THR A 26 -12.99 -42.93 -26.39
CA THR A 26 -13.52 -43.06 -25.02
C THR A 26 -13.74 -44.50 -24.56
N ALA A 27 -13.46 -44.78 -23.27
CA ALA A 27 -14.23 -45.78 -22.49
C ALA A 27 -14.13 -45.50 -20.97
N CYS A 28 -15.31 -45.44 -20.33
CA CYS A 28 -15.52 -45.50 -18.89
C CYS A 28 -15.20 -46.91 -18.34
N GLY A 29 -14.65 -46.96 -17.12
CA GLY A 29 -14.52 -48.21 -16.37
C GLY A 29 -14.11 -47.94 -14.92
N GLY A 30 -15.02 -48.17 -13.96
CA GLY A 30 -14.83 -47.98 -12.53
C GLY A 30 -14.00 -49.11 -11.91
N GLY A 31 -13.35 -48.80 -10.79
CA GLY A 31 -12.64 -49.78 -9.95
C GLY A 31 -12.16 -49.12 -8.69
N GLY A 32 -12.77 -49.45 -7.55
CA GLY A 32 -12.43 -48.92 -6.24
C GLY A 32 -11.06 -49.38 -5.75
N GLY A 33 -10.31 -48.45 -5.20
CA GLY A 33 -9.09 -48.68 -4.43
C GLY A 33 -9.06 -47.72 -3.27
N LYS A 34 -9.25 -48.21 -2.07
CA LYS A 34 -8.94 -47.49 -0.83
C LYS A 34 -7.44 -47.39 -0.69
N ASP A 35 -6.92 -46.17 -0.77
CA ASP A 35 -5.61 -45.88 -0.25
C ASP A 35 -5.64 -44.61 0.61
N GLY A 36 -5.25 -44.78 1.87
CA GLY A 36 -5.07 -43.74 2.85
C GLY A 36 -3.89 -42.84 2.46
N GLY A 37 -4.18 -41.70 1.81
CA GLY A 37 -3.20 -40.72 1.45
C GLY A 37 -3.09 -39.63 2.52
N LYS A 38 -1.94 -39.57 3.16
CA LYS A 38 -1.48 -38.45 4.01
C LYS A 38 -1.81 -37.12 3.33
N GLY A 39 -2.56 -36.25 4.05
CA GLY A 39 -2.92 -34.92 3.60
C GLY A 39 -1.73 -33.97 3.50
N GLY A 40 -0.92 -34.13 2.47
CA GLY A 40 -0.01 -33.11 1.99
C GLY A 40 -0.79 -32.15 1.09
N GLY A 41 -1.11 -30.97 1.59
CA GLY A 41 -1.72 -29.92 0.77
C GLY A 41 -0.85 -29.69 -0.47
N ARG A 42 -1.44 -29.92 -1.66
CA ARG A 42 -0.76 -29.61 -2.93
C ARG A 42 -0.43 -28.14 -2.92
N ALA A 43 0.88 -27.80 -2.98
CA ALA A 43 1.33 -26.41 -3.06
C ALA A 43 0.59 -25.71 -4.20
N ALA A 44 -0.12 -24.63 -3.88
CA ALA A 44 -0.75 -23.79 -4.89
C ALA A 44 0.35 -23.22 -5.80
N GLY A 45 0.11 -23.10 -7.11
CA GLY A 45 1.15 -22.68 -8.07
C GLY A 45 1.61 -21.23 -7.88
N PHE A 46 2.58 -20.80 -8.70
CA PHE A 46 3.02 -19.40 -8.78
C PHE A 46 1.82 -18.46 -8.99
N ASN A 47 1.80 -17.33 -8.26
CA ASN A 47 0.71 -16.34 -8.29
C ASN A 47 -0.67 -16.88 -7.86
N ALA A 48 -0.71 -18.01 -7.15
CA ALA A 48 -1.99 -18.60 -6.78
C ALA A 48 -2.81 -17.75 -5.80
N GLY A 49 -2.17 -16.83 -5.05
CA GLY A 49 -2.82 -15.94 -4.10
C GLY A 49 -3.23 -14.58 -4.67
N ILE A 50 -3.07 -14.30 -5.97
CA ILE A 50 -3.37 -12.96 -6.51
C ILE A 50 -4.87 -12.78 -6.76
N ASP A 51 -5.46 -13.60 -7.63
CA ASP A 51 -6.84 -13.41 -8.11
C ASP A 51 -7.86 -14.35 -7.46
N LYS A 52 -7.41 -15.24 -6.62
CA LYS A 52 -8.24 -16.25 -5.95
C LYS A 52 -7.68 -16.64 -4.59
N VAL A 53 -8.52 -17.27 -3.78
CA VAL A 53 -8.09 -17.82 -2.48
C VAL A 53 -7.29 -19.10 -2.72
N ALA A 54 -6.01 -19.09 -2.37
CA ALA A 54 -5.17 -20.27 -2.39
C ALA A 54 -5.37 -21.08 -1.10
N SER A 55 -5.43 -22.43 -1.24
CA SER A 55 -5.58 -23.39 -0.14
C SER A 55 -6.75 -23.06 0.81
N PRO A 56 -8.01 -22.98 0.35
CA PRO A 56 -9.14 -22.63 1.21
C PRO A 56 -9.35 -23.68 2.31
N SER A 57 -9.61 -23.23 3.55
CA SER A 57 -9.81 -24.09 4.71
C SER A 57 -10.54 -23.38 5.83
N ASP A 58 -11.38 -24.11 6.57
CA ASP A 58 -12.01 -23.63 7.82
C ASP A 58 -11.39 -24.27 9.07
N LYS A 59 -10.30 -25.01 8.92
CA LYS A 59 -9.61 -25.64 10.04
C LYS A 59 -9.02 -24.58 10.96
N LYS A 60 -9.32 -24.72 12.25
CA LYS A 60 -8.78 -23.89 13.33
C LYS A 60 -7.59 -24.56 13.98
N GLY A 61 -6.69 -23.76 14.53
CA GLY A 61 -5.57 -24.20 15.33
C GLY A 61 -4.22 -23.76 14.81
N GLY A 62 -3.18 -24.04 15.61
CA GLY A 62 -1.79 -23.73 15.26
C GLY A 62 -1.39 -22.27 15.49
N GLU A 63 -0.14 -21.97 15.16
CA GLU A 63 0.46 -20.65 15.28
C GLU A 63 0.78 -20.08 13.90
N LEU A 64 0.26 -18.88 13.61
CA LEU A 64 0.62 -18.07 12.46
C LEU A 64 1.85 -17.22 12.82
N LYS A 65 2.95 -17.42 12.10
CA LYS A 65 4.25 -16.84 12.41
C LYS A 65 4.65 -15.80 11.38
N PHE A 66 4.65 -14.54 11.79
CA PHE A 66 5.19 -13.45 10.99
C PHE A 66 6.67 -13.21 11.32
N ILE A 67 7.41 -12.76 10.32
CA ILE A 67 8.75 -12.18 10.47
C ILE A 67 8.79 -10.84 9.74
N GLY A 68 9.64 -9.91 10.14
CA GLY A 68 9.81 -8.64 9.46
C GLY A 68 11.13 -7.97 9.79
N THR A 69 11.50 -6.99 8.99
CA THR A 69 12.72 -6.19 9.19
C THR A 69 12.45 -4.82 9.81
N GLN A 70 11.17 -4.45 9.95
CA GLN A 70 10.77 -3.16 10.49
C GLN A 70 9.58 -3.35 11.44
N ASP A 71 9.67 -2.72 12.61
CA ASP A 71 8.54 -2.62 13.55
C ASP A 71 7.50 -1.61 13.03
N ALA A 72 6.28 -1.66 13.55
CA ALA A 72 5.34 -0.58 13.35
C ALA A 72 5.84 0.69 14.05
N ASP A 73 5.55 1.85 13.47
CA ASP A 73 5.74 3.16 14.10
C ASP A 73 4.91 3.27 15.39
N SER A 74 3.75 2.65 15.41
CA SER A 74 2.92 2.41 16.59
C SER A 74 1.91 1.28 16.34
N TRP A 75 1.59 0.50 17.37
CA TRP A 75 0.46 -0.45 17.35
C TRP A 75 -0.84 0.18 17.89
N ASP A 76 -0.82 1.44 18.29
CA ASP A 76 -2.02 2.23 18.59
C ASP A 76 -2.79 2.51 17.29
N PRO A 77 -4.07 2.10 17.17
CA PRO A 77 -4.84 2.28 15.95
C PRO A 77 -4.93 3.72 15.43
N GLN A 78 -4.90 4.73 16.32
CA GLN A 78 -4.95 6.13 15.95
C GLN A 78 -3.59 6.73 15.58
N ARG A 79 -2.47 6.05 15.91
CA ARG A 79 -1.10 6.54 15.64
C ARG A 79 -0.39 5.80 14.53
N GLY A 80 -0.66 4.50 14.36
CA GLY A 80 0.03 3.69 13.37
C GLY A 80 -0.28 4.13 11.94
N TYR A 81 0.78 4.34 11.10
CA TYR A 81 0.63 4.80 9.72
C TYR A 81 1.34 3.93 8.69
N TYR A 82 1.54 2.65 8.98
CA TYR A 82 2.03 1.68 8.00
C TYR A 82 0.91 0.73 7.55
N GLY A 83 0.80 0.52 6.22
CA GLY A 83 -0.24 -0.35 5.66
C GLY A 83 -0.21 -1.79 6.20
N PHE A 84 0.96 -2.33 6.57
CA PHE A 84 1.05 -3.65 7.20
C PHE A 84 0.48 -3.64 8.63
N MET A 85 0.67 -2.54 9.36
CA MET A 85 0.08 -2.36 10.69
C MET A 85 -1.44 -2.27 10.59
N TRP A 86 -1.97 -1.59 9.58
CA TRP A 86 -3.42 -1.47 9.38
C TRP A 86 -4.08 -2.82 9.10
N ASP A 87 -3.45 -3.67 8.29
CA ASP A 87 -3.95 -5.02 8.04
C ASP A 87 -3.84 -5.89 9.31
N PHE A 88 -2.69 -5.84 10.00
CA PHE A 88 -2.46 -6.59 11.24
C PHE A 88 -3.38 -6.14 12.39
N ALA A 89 -3.74 -4.86 12.46
CA ALA A 89 -4.63 -4.32 13.48
C ALA A 89 -5.99 -5.03 13.50
N ARG A 90 -6.45 -5.58 12.38
CA ARG A 90 -7.69 -6.35 12.26
C ARG A 90 -7.73 -7.62 13.11
N PHE A 91 -6.60 -8.05 13.64
CA PHE A 91 -6.55 -9.13 14.61
C PHE A 91 -7.04 -8.70 15.99
N TYR A 92 -6.76 -7.48 16.43
CA TYR A 92 -7.04 -7.02 17.78
C TYR A 92 -8.02 -5.86 17.89
N THR A 93 -8.34 -5.20 16.77
CA THR A 93 -9.34 -4.15 16.75
C THR A 93 -10.29 -4.27 15.58
N ARG A 94 -11.50 -3.72 15.73
CA ARG A 94 -12.56 -3.69 14.74
C ARG A 94 -13.02 -2.25 14.55
N THR A 95 -13.55 -1.94 13.39
CA THR A 95 -14.08 -0.63 13.00
C THR A 95 -15.54 -0.75 12.59
N LEU A 96 -16.24 0.35 12.33
CA LEU A 96 -17.63 0.31 11.86
C LEU A 96 -17.74 -0.46 10.53
N LEU A 97 -16.84 -0.16 9.62
CA LEU A 97 -16.70 -0.77 8.30
C LEU A 97 -15.30 -1.38 8.15
N THR A 98 -15.11 -2.28 7.21
CA THR A 98 -13.80 -2.86 6.89
C THR A 98 -13.73 -3.16 5.39
N PRO A 99 -12.54 -3.22 4.76
CA PRO A 99 -12.41 -3.71 3.39
C PRO A 99 -13.03 -5.10 3.22
N LYS A 100 -13.69 -5.32 2.08
CA LYS A 100 -14.29 -6.60 1.75
C LYS A 100 -13.21 -7.70 1.71
N PRO A 101 -13.36 -8.82 2.47
CA PRO A 101 -12.33 -9.85 2.57
C PRO A 101 -12.34 -10.80 1.36
N VAL A 102 -11.89 -10.29 0.22
CA VAL A 102 -11.84 -11.00 -1.06
C VAL A 102 -10.57 -10.64 -1.84
N PRO A 103 -10.12 -11.48 -2.78
CA PRO A 103 -8.96 -11.19 -3.62
C PRO A 103 -9.11 -9.94 -4.49
N GLY A 104 -7.99 -9.27 -4.75
CA GLY A 104 -7.83 -8.25 -5.78
C GLY A 104 -8.74 -7.03 -5.62
N LYS A 105 -9.24 -6.52 -6.75
CA LYS A 105 -9.94 -5.22 -6.83
C LYS A 105 -11.24 -5.11 -6.04
N ASP A 106 -11.95 -6.22 -5.84
CA ASP A 106 -13.21 -6.21 -5.10
C ASP A 106 -13.02 -5.91 -3.62
N SER A 107 -11.82 -6.11 -3.08
CA SER A 107 -11.41 -5.72 -1.73
C SER A 107 -11.45 -4.20 -1.49
N ARG A 108 -11.43 -3.39 -2.56
CA ARG A 108 -11.54 -1.93 -2.48
C ARG A 108 -12.90 -1.45 -1.94
N ASN A 109 -13.91 -2.32 -1.97
CA ASN A 109 -15.22 -2.00 -1.40
C ASN A 109 -15.19 -2.24 0.11
N VAL A 110 -15.88 -1.38 0.86
CA VAL A 110 -16.07 -1.58 2.29
C VAL A 110 -17.37 -2.35 2.56
N VAL A 111 -17.33 -3.14 3.62
CA VAL A 111 -18.49 -3.92 4.12
C VAL A 111 -18.69 -3.64 5.60
N PRO A 112 -19.90 -3.89 6.14
CA PRO A 112 -20.17 -3.76 7.56
C PRO A 112 -19.28 -4.70 8.39
N ASP A 113 -18.65 -4.15 9.47
CA ASP A 113 -17.92 -4.91 10.48
C ASP A 113 -18.65 -4.84 11.82
N MET A 114 -18.42 -3.80 12.62
CA MET A 114 -19.20 -3.60 13.84
C MET A 114 -20.58 -3.01 13.57
N ALA A 115 -20.77 -2.31 12.46
CA ALA A 115 -22.07 -1.81 12.05
C ALA A 115 -22.94 -2.91 11.43
N THR A 116 -24.25 -2.73 11.47
CA THR A 116 -25.26 -3.64 10.86
C THR A 116 -25.30 -3.50 9.35
N ASP A 117 -24.99 -2.30 8.83
CA ASP A 117 -25.00 -1.94 7.42
C ASP A 117 -23.88 -0.95 7.07
N THR A 118 -23.85 -0.45 5.84
CA THR A 118 -22.83 0.52 5.38
C THR A 118 -23.15 1.96 5.75
N GLY A 119 -24.15 2.18 6.59
CA GLY A 119 -24.61 3.49 7.07
C GLY A 119 -25.77 4.08 6.25
N LYS A 120 -26.70 4.69 6.96
CA LYS A 120 -27.79 5.47 6.36
C LYS A 120 -27.27 6.88 6.08
N VAL A 121 -27.36 7.32 4.82
CA VAL A 121 -26.86 8.61 4.36
C VAL A 121 -28.03 9.55 4.12
N SER A 122 -27.96 10.79 4.64
CA SER A 122 -28.97 11.83 4.40
C SER A 122 -29.00 12.27 2.93
N ALA A 123 -30.10 12.89 2.49
CA ALA A 123 -30.28 13.36 1.11
C ALA A 123 -29.22 14.40 0.68
N ASP A 124 -28.75 15.23 1.60
CA ASP A 124 -27.67 16.20 1.38
C ASP A 124 -26.25 15.57 1.45
N LYS A 125 -26.17 14.25 1.68
CA LYS A 125 -24.93 13.46 1.77
C LYS A 125 -23.95 13.91 2.86
N LYS A 126 -24.44 14.60 3.90
CA LYS A 126 -23.61 15.12 4.99
C LYS A 126 -23.77 14.39 6.31
N THR A 127 -24.84 13.62 6.47
CA THR A 127 -25.08 12.88 7.71
C THR A 127 -25.04 11.38 7.43
N TYR A 128 -24.22 10.67 8.20
CA TYR A 128 -24.09 9.22 8.18
C TYR A 128 -24.51 8.67 9.52
N THR A 129 -25.46 7.75 9.54
CA THR A 129 -25.94 7.09 10.76
C THR A 129 -25.68 5.60 10.71
N PHE A 130 -25.02 5.08 11.73
CA PHE A 130 -24.72 3.65 11.87
C PHE A 130 -25.36 3.09 13.14
N THR A 131 -25.79 1.83 13.07
CA THR A 131 -26.26 1.05 14.22
C THR A 131 -25.27 -0.09 14.46
N LEU A 132 -24.84 -0.28 15.71
CA LEU A 132 -23.93 -1.36 16.10
C LEU A 132 -24.65 -2.71 16.16
N ARG A 133 -23.93 -3.78 15.75
CA ARG A 133 -24.38 -5.17 15.91
C ARG A 133 -24.51 -5.53 17.39
N ASP A 134 -25.32 -6.54 17.66
CA ASP A 134 -25.36 -7.18 18.97
C ASP A 134 -24.11 -8.04 19.21
N GLY A 135 -23.79 -8.24 20.48
CA GLY A 135 -22.73 -9.16 20.90
C GLY A 135 -21.30 -8.66 20.72
N LEU A 136 -21.11 -7.37 20.44
CA LEU A 136 -19.79 -6.75 20.41
C LEU A 136 -19.22 -6.62 21.82
N THR A 137 -18.06 -7.22 22.07
CA THR A 137 -17.44 -7.22 23.41
C THR A 137 -15.96 -6.87 23.34
N TRP A 138 -15.47 -6.27 24.41
CA TRP A 138 -14.05 -6.16 24.72
C TRP A 138 -13.48 -7.48 25.26
N GLU A 139 -12.15 -7.57 25.37
CA GLU A 139 -11.45 -8.78 25.86
C GLU A 139 -11.75 -9.11 27.33
N ASP A 140 -12.34 -8.21 28.11
CA ASP A 140 -12.85 -8.45 29.45
C ASP A 140 -14.34 -8.84 29.47
N GLY A 141 -15.00 -8.86 28.32
CA GLY A 141 -16.40 -9.22 28.16
C GLY A 141 -17.38 -8.05 28.29
N GLN A 142 -16.92 -6.84 28.58
CA GLN A 142 -17.78 -5.65 28.61
C GLN A 142 -18.23 -5.28 27.19
N PRO A 143 -19.43 -4.69 27.01
CA PRO A 143 -19.93 -4.33 25.69
C PRO A 143 -19.10 -3.20 25.05
N VAL A 144 -18.95 -3.25 23.73
CA VAL A 144 -18.48 -2.12 22.93
C VAL A 144 -19.65 -1.20 22.62
N THR A 145 -19.51 0.10 22.88
CA THR A 145 -20.56 1.09 22.66
C THR A 145 -20.18 2.14 21.61
N ALA A 146 -21.16 2.88 21.13
CA ALA A 146 -20.96 4.00 20.20
C ALA A 146 -20.03 5.08 20.81
N GLN A 147 -20.12 5.31 22.13
CA GLN A 147 -19.26 6.25 22.87
C GLN A 147 -17.79 5.83 22.82
N HIS A 148 -17.49 4.52 22.87
CA HIS A 148 -16.12 4.02 22.76
C HIS A 148 -15.53 4.29 21.35
N ILE A 149 -16.37 4.20 20.30
CA ILE A 149 -15.95 4.53 18.92
C ILE A 149 -15.69 6.02 18.80
N LYS A 150 -16.61 6.85 19.28
CA LYS A 150 -16.45 8.30 19.29
C LYS A 150 -15.17 8.70 20.02
N TYR A 151 -14.94 8.19 21.24
CA TYR A 151 -13.72 8.46 21.99
C TYR A 151 -12.46 8.06 21.24
N GLY A 152 -12.43 6.84 20.66
CA GLY A 152 -11.29 6.38 19.88
C GLY A 152 -10.97 7.31 18.70
N ILE A 153 -11.98 7.74 17.94
CA ILE A 153 -11.82 8.69 16.83
C ILE A 153 -11.31 10.05 17.36
N GLU A 154 -11.87 10.56 18.45
CA GLU A 154 -11.51 11.85 19.04
C GLU A 154 -10.06 11.91 19.53
N ARG A 155 -9.42 10.77 19.86
CA ARG A 155 -7.98 10.71 20.18
C ARG A 155 -7.11 11.26 19.06
N SER A 156 -7.54 11.15 17.78
CA SER A 156 -6.79 11.67 16.63
C SER A 156 -6.63 13.20 16.62
N TRP A 157 -7.38 13.96 17.41
CA TRP A 157 -7.20 15.41 17.58
C TRP A 157 -6.11 15.79 18.59
N ALA A 158 -5.73 14.87 19.45
CA ALA A 158 -4.73 15.11 20.50
C ALA A 158 -3.30 14.97 19.95
N GLN A 159 -2.94 15.78 18.95
CA GLN A 159 -1.68 15.66 18.20
C GLN A 159 -0.41 15.90 19.05
N ASP A 160 -0.54 16.50 20.22
CA ASP A 160 0.55 16.63 21.20
C ASP A 160 0.87 15.32 21.93
N LYS A 161 -0.04 14.33 21.90
CA LYS A 161 0.09 13.03 22.56
C LYS A 161 -0.04 11.86 21.58
N ILE A 162 -0.98 11.94 20.65
CA ILE A 162 -1.35 10.90 19.69
C ILE A 162 -0.98 11.36 18.29
N SER A 163 0.31 11.67 18.07
CA SER A 163 0.83 12.12 16.78
C SER A 163 1.26 10.97 15.89
N GLY A 164 1.35 11.24 14.58
CA GLY A 164 1.89 10.32 13.57
C GLY A 164 0.84 9.55 12.78
N GLY A 165 -0.39 9.46 13.25
CA GLY A 165 -1.48 8.78 12.54
C GLY A 165 -2.08 9.60 11.39
N PRO A 166 -2.96 8.95 10.59
CA PRO A 166 -3.65 9.61 9.48
C PRO A 166 -4.65 10.65 9.98
N LEU A 167 -4.70 11.81 9.34
CA LEU A 167 -5.55 12.93 9.75
C LEU A 167 -6.83 13.07 8.92
N TRP A 168 -7.20 12.08 8.11
CA TRP A 168 -8.36 12.14 7.24
C TRP A 168 -9.67 12.44 7.97
N LEU A 169 -9.91 11.77 9.12
CA LEU A 169 -11.10 12.02 9.94
C LEU A 169 -11.09 13.43 10.55
N VAL A 170 -9.91 13.89 11.00
CA VAL A 170 -9.75 15.27 11.53
C VAL A 170 -10.08 16.30 10.46
N GLN A 171 -9.50 16.15 9.26
CA GLN A 171 -9.72 17.08 8.14
C GLN A 171 -11.16 17.05 7.61
N THR A 172 -11.82 15.89 7.70
CA THR A 172 -13.19 15.72 7.17
C THR A 172 -14.26 16.19 8.16
N LEU A 173 -14.08 15.92 9.45
CA LEU A 173 -15.10 16.20 10.48
C LEU A 173 -14.93 17.57 11.12
N ASP A 174 -13.69 18.07 11.24
CA ASP A 174 -13.37 19.34 11.90
C ASP A 174 -12.22 20.05 11.17
N PRO A 175 -12.43 20.52 9.93
CA PRO A 175 -11.40 21.18 9.13
C PRO A 175 -10.82 22.45 9.78
N GLY A 176 -11.57 23.09 10.66
CA GLY A 176 -11.12 24.23 11.48
C GLY A 176 -10.22 23.82 12.65
N LYS A 177 -10.16 22.52 12.98
CA LYS A 177 -9.42 21.98 14.13
C LYS A 177 -9.75 22.69 15.45
N GLU A 178 -11.05 22.96 15.66
CA GLU A 178 -11.57 23.63 16.87
C GLU A 178 -11.45 22.74 18.10
N TYR A 179 -11.79 21.44 17.94
CA TYR A 179 -11.64 20.46 18.99
C TYR A 179 -10.15 20.15 19.25
N LYS A 180 -9.77 19.90 20.49
CA LYS A 180 -8.36 19.67 20.89
C LYS A 180 -8.10 18.25 21.43
N GLY A 181 -9.05 17.34 21.25
CA GLY A 181 -8.96 15.96 21.70
C GLY A 181 -9.41 15.73 23.15
N PRO A 182 -9.67 14.45 23.52
CA PRO A 182 -10.29 14.11 24.80
C PRO A 182 -9.45 14.44 26.02
N TYR A 183 -8.13 14.56 25.88
CA TYR A 183 -7.24 14.91 27.00
C TYR A 183 -7.32 16.39 27.41
N LYS A 184 -7.81 17.27 26.53
CA LYS A 184 -8.03 18.69 26.78
C LYS A 184 -9.51 19.06 26.91
N ASP A 185 -10.39 18.09 26.66
CA ASP A 185 -11.82 18.26 26.75
C ASP A 185 -12.27 18.42 28.21
N GLN A 186 -13.03 19.48 28.49
CA GLN A 186 -13.56 19.78 29.80
C GLN A 186 -14.96 19.19 30.06
N SER A 187 -15.58 18.58 29.03
CA SER A 187 -16.85 17.87 29.21
C SER A 187 -16.70 16.66 30.14
N LYS A 188 -17.77 16.31 30.84
CA LYS A 188 -17.76 15.23 31.83
C LYS A 188 -17.40 13.88 31.22
N ASP A 189 -17.85 13.63 30.00
CA ASP A 189 -17.69 12.37 29.26
C ASP A 189 -16.47 12.38 28.31
N LYS A 190 -15.79 13.51 28.14
CA LYS A 190 -14.65 13.70 27.23
C LYS A 190 -15.01 13.41 25.75
N LEU A 191 -16.27 13.67 25.36
CA LEU A 191 -16.84 13.41 24.03
C LEU A 191 -17.32 14.71 23.37
N GLY A 192 -16.49 15.75 23.36
CA GLY A 192 -16.86 17.11 22.96
C GLY A 192 -16.88 17.39 21.47
N LEU A 193 -16.45 16.48 20.60
CA LEU A 193 -16.49 16.70 19.15
C LEU A 193 -17.94 16.72 18.63
N LYS A 194 -18.42 17.90 18.25
CA LYS A 194 -19.83 18.11 17.83
C LYS A 194 -20.19 17.40 16.51
N ALA A 195 -19.20 17.08 15.68
CA ALA A 195 -19.40 16.38 14.42
C ALA A 195 -19.78 14.90 14.59
N ILE A 196 -19.65 14.34 15.80
CA ILE A 196 -20.04 12.97 16.11
C ILE A 196 -21.03 12.97 17.27
N GLU A 197 -22.19 12.36 17.07
CA GLU A 197 -23.21 12.17 18.09
C GLU A 197 -23.41 10.69 18.41
N THR A 198 -23.65 10.38 19.66
CA THR A 198 -23.96 9.04 20.16
C THR A 198 -25.23 9.10 21.02
N PRO A 199 -26.42 9.15 20.37
CA PRO A 199 -27.70 9.33 21.09
C PRO A 199 -28.03 8.18 22.04
N ASP A 200 -27.48 7.01 21.78
CA ASP A 200 -27.55 5.81 22.63
C ASP A 200 -26.28 4.96 22.48
N GLU A 201 -26.20 3.82 23.17
CA GLU A 201 -25.03 2.93 23.18
C GLU A 201 -24.76 2.24 21.83
N LYS A 202 -25.75 2.18 20.93
CA LYS A 202 -25.64 1.46 19.65
C LYS A 202 -25.70 2.36 18.44
N THR A 203 -26.08 3.62 18.59
CA THR A 203 -26.24 4.55 17.47
C THR A 203 -25.11 5.57 17.47
N ILE A 204 -24.44 5.70 16.33
CA ILE A 204 -23.44 6.75 16.08
C ILE A 204 -23.81 7.53 14.82
N VAL A 205 -23.76 8.86 14.90
CA VAL A 205 -24.11 9.77 13.82
C VAL A 205 -22.93 10.68 13.55
N PHE A 206 -22.51 10.75 12.29
CA PHE A 206 -21.46 11.65 11.81
C PHE A 206 -22.09 12.78 11.00
N LYS A 207 -21.73 14.03 11.29
CA LYS A 207 -22.18 15.23 10.59
C LYS A 207 -20.98 15.89 9.90
N LEU A 208 -20.93 15.81 8.58
CA LEU A 208 -19.87 16.35 7.76
C LEU A 208 -20.21 17.78 7.35
N PRO A 209 -19.26 18.73 7.33
CA PRO A 209 -19.49 20.08 6.83
C PRO A 209 -19.75 20.11 5.32
N LYS A 210 -19.18 19.13 4.58
CA LYS A 210 -19.35 18.94 3.13
C LYS A 210 -19.52 17.46 2.80
N PRO A 211 -20.23 17.10 1.72
CA PRO A 211 -20.30 15.71 1.25
C PRO A 211 -18.90 15.15 1.00
N ASN A 212 -18.68 13.87 1.37
CA ASN A 212 -17.45 13.14 1.10
C ASN A 212 -17.78 11.67 0.80
N GLY A 213 -17.64 11.26 -0.48
CA GLY A 213 -17.96 9.90 -0.94
C GLY A 213 -17.00 8.84 -0.40
N ASP A 214 -15.79 9.24 0.00
CA ASP A 214 -14.78 8.33 0.58
C ASP A 214 -14.86 8.24 2.12
N PHE A 215 -15.82 8.92 2.75
CA PHE A 215 -15.98 8.86 4.21
C PHE A 215 -16.14 7.41 4.74
N PRO A 216 -16.89 6.50 4.09
CA PRO A 216 -16.92 5.10 4.48
C PRO A 216 -15.54 4.41 4.46
N GLN A 217 -14.65 4.77 3.54
CA GLN A 217 -13.27 4.25 3.50
C GLN A 217 -12.46 4.71 4.73
N MET A 218 -12.65 5.97 5.14
CA MET A 218 -11.99 6.51 6.34
C MET A 218 -12.47 5.80 7.61
N LEU A 219 -13.76 5.40 7.66
CA LEU A 219 -14.31 4.62 8.77
C LEU A 219 -13.87 3.15 8.80
N ALA A 220 -13.26 2.66 7.71
CA ALA A 220 -12.64 1.34 7.64
C ALA A 220 -11.16 1.35 8.07
N MET A 221 -10.55 2.52 8.25
CA MET A 221 -9.16 2.65 8.72
C MET A 221 -9.07 2.39 10.23
N PRO A 222 -7.96 1.85 10.74
CA PRO A 222 -7.77 1.65 12.18
C PRO A 222 -7.95 2.92 13.02
N ALA A 223 -7.69 4.10 12.46
CA ALA A 223 -7.94 5.38 13.15
C ALA A 223 -9.40 5.58 13.59
N ALA A 224 -10.36 4.85 12.98
CA ALA A 224 -11.76 4.84 13.39
C ALA A 224 -12.10 3.74 14.42
N ALA A 225 -11.10 3.04 14.96
CA ALA A 225 -11.31 1.99 15.96
C ALA A 225 -11.76 2.55 17.31
N PRO A 226 -12.58 1.81 18.05
CA PRO A 226 -12.97 2.20 19.41
C PRO A 226 -11.79 2.12 20.38
N VAL A 227 -11.81 3.00 21.37
CA VAL A 227 -10.94 2.93 22.55
C VAL A 227 -11.81 3.14 23.79
N ARG A 228 -11.58 2.35 24.83
CA ARG A 228 -12.22 2.54 26.13
C ARG A 228 -11.46 3.59 26.94
N PRO A 229 -12.13 4.64 27.44
CA PRO A 229 -11.48 5.70 28.21
C PRO A 229 -10.72 5.19 29.44
N ASP A 230 -11.27 4.20 30.16
CA ASP A 230 -10.67 3.59 31.36
C ASP A 230 -9.47 2.66 31.05
N LYS A 231 -9.25 2.32 29.78
CA LYS A 231 -8.12 1.51 29.30
C LYS A 231 -7.12 2.33 28.47
N ASP A 232 -7.41 3.58 28.24
CA ASP A 232 -6.51 4.45 27.47
C ASP A 232 -5.29 4.84 28.30
N THR A 233 -4.12 4.51 27.79
CA THR A 233 -2.83 4.85 28.39
C THR A 233 -2.08 5.92 27.58
N ALA A 234 -2.81 6.72 26.78
CA ALA A 234 -2.31 7.79 25.94
C ALA A 234 -1.13 7.33 25.04
N GLU A 235 0.03 7.97 25.11
CA GLU A 235 1.20 7.67 24.27
C GLU A 235 1.67 6.21 24.39
N LYS A 236 1.33 5.52 25.49
CA LYS A 236 1.73 4.12 25.74
C LYS A 236 0.68 3.10 25.25
N TYR A 237 -0.47 3.54 24.73
CA TYR A 237 -1.55 2.64 24.33
C TYR A 237 -1.08 1.59 23.31
N GLY A 238 -0.21 1.98 22.38
CA GLY A 238 0.38 1.09 21.37
C GLY A 238 1.28 -0.03 21.92
N GLN A 239 1.65 0.00 23.20
CA GLN A 239 2.43 -1.09 23.81
C GLN A 239 1.57 -2.31 24.12
N LYS A 240 0.28 -2.10 24.41
CA LYS A 240 -0.69 -3.17 24.66
C LYS A 240 -2.10 -2.65 24.41
N PRO A 241 -2.52 -2.46 23.16
CA PRO A 241 -3.89 -2.07 22.84
C PRO A 241 -4.91 -3.01 23.45
N PHE A 242 -5.98 -2.45 24.04
CA PHE A 242 -7.06 -3.23 24.61
C PHE A 242 -7.99 -3.72 23.50
N SER A 243 -8.21 -5.03 23.40
CA SER A 243 -8.77 -5.65 22.21
C SER A 243 -10.31 -5.72 22.22
N ASN A 244 -10.93 -5.42 21.09
CA ASN A 244 -12.30 -5.79 20.74
C ASN A 244 -12.35 -6.72 19.50
N GLY A 245 -11.20 -7.19 19.05
CA GLY A 245 -11.04 -8.13 17.93
C GLY A 245 -10.93 -9.59 18.38
N PRO A 246 -10.71 -10.51 17.41
CA PRO A 246 -10.62 -11.95 17.67
C PRO A 246 -9.37 -12.39 18.43
N TYR A 247 -8.37 -11.54 18.57
CA TYR A 247 -7.14 -11.82 19.33
C TYR A 247 -6.87 -10.70 20.33
N ARG A 248 -6.15 -11.04 21.42
CA ARG A 248 -5.69 -10.11 22.46
C ARG A 248 -4.18 -10.18 22.65
N TRP A 249 -3.61 -9.12 23.13
CA TRP A 249 -2.19 -8.97 23.35
C TRP A 249 -1.71 -9.77 24.56
N VAL A 250 -0.62 -10.55 24.35
CA VAL A 250 0.12 -11.23 25.42
C VAL A 250 1.37 -10.44 25.75
N SER A 251 2.21 -10.18 24.75
CA SER A 251 3.47 -9.48 24.91
C SER A 251 3.82 -8.65 23.69
N TYR A 252 4.56 -7.58 23.93
CA TYR A 252 5.24 -6.79 22.90
C TYR A 252 6.56 -6.28 23.46
N THR A 253 7.63 -6.43 22.70
CA THR A 253 8.93 -5.84 22.98
C THR A 253 9.36 -5.07 21.72
N PRO A 254 9.50 -3.74 21.81
CA PRO A 254 9.88 -2.90 20.66
C PRO A 254 11.13 -3.44 19.94
N ASN A 255 11.07 -3.45 18.63
CA ASN A 255 12.12 -3.96 17.73
C ASN A 255 12.51 -5.43 17.92
N LYS A 256 11.76 -6.21 18.70
CA LYS A 256 11.97 -7.67 18.88
C LYS A 256 10.79 -8.51 18.41
N GLY A 257 9.55 -8.06 18.71
CA GLY A 257 8.36 -8.76 18.28
C GLY A 257 7.21 -8.74 19.29
N LEU A 258 6.15 -9.46 18.96
CA LEU A 258 4.92 -9.51 19.74
C LEU A 258 4.27 -10.89 19.69
N GLN A 259 3.32 -11.12 20.60
CA GLN A 259 2.47 -12.31 20.63
C GLN A 259 1.02 -11.93 20.90
N LEU A 260 0.10 -12.53 20.13
CA LEU A 260 -1.33 -12.48 20.34
C LEU A 260 -1.86 -13.91 20.54
N VAL A 261 -2.93 -14.02 21.32
CA VAL A 261 -3.71 -15.27 21.50
C VAL A 261 -5.18 -14.97 21.27
N ARG A 262 -5.98 -16.00 21.07
CA ARG A 262 -7.43 -15.83 20.90
C ARG A 262 -8.01 -15.00 22.04
N ASN A 263 -8.91 -14.12 21.67
CA ASN A 263 -9.79 -13.43 22.61
C ASN A 263 -11.03 -14.31 22.85
N GLU A 264 -11.13 -14.92 24.02
CA GLU A 264 -12.23 -15.83 24.38
C GLU A 264 -13.59 -15.12 24.50
N LYS A 265 -13.58 -13.79 24.62
CA LYS A 265 -14.80 -12.97 24.70
C LYS A 265 -15.30 -12.54 23.33
N TRP A 266 -14.47 -12.66 22.27
CA TRP A 266 -14.91 -12.38 20.91
C TRP A 266 -15.91 -13.44 20.43
N LYS A 267 -17.02 -12.98 19.86
CA LYS A 267 -18.11 -13.84 19.38
C LYS A 267 -18.15 -13.87 17.86
N ARG A 268 -18.00 -15.05 17.27
CA ARG A 268 -18.05 -15.26 15.81
C ARG A 268 -19.36 -14.75 15.19
N GLU A 269 -20.46 -14.84 15.91
CA GLU A 269 -21.79 -14.43 15.47
C GLU A 269 -21.89 -12.91 15.25
N SER A 270 -21.08 -12.14 15.97
CA SER A 270 -20.99 -10.68 15.82
C SER A 270 -20.05 -10.24 14.69
N ASP A 271 -19.34 -11.17 14.03
CA ASP A 271 -18.28 -10.85 13.05
C ASP A 271 -18.48 -11.63 11.75
N SER A 272 -18.98 -10.96 10.71
CA SER A 272 -19.18 -11.55 9.39
C SER A 272 -17.90 -11.63 8.54
N VAL A 273 -16.80 -11.06 9.02
CA VAL A 273 -15.56 -10.85 8.25
C VAL A 273 -14.47 -11.86 8.63
N ARG A 274 -14.16 -11.98 9.91
CA ARG A 274 -12.99 -12.73 10.40
C ARG A 274 -13.38 -14.14 10.80
N LYS A 275 -12.57 -15.13 10.42
CA LYS A 275 -12.75 -16.53 10.83
C LYS A 275 -11.98 -16.89 12.10
N ALA A 276 -10.94 -16.12 12.43
CA ALA A 276 -10.04 -16.35 13.56
C ALA A 276 -9.50 -17.79 13.61
N LEU A 277 -8.82 -18.23 12.54
CA LEU A 277 -8.38 -19.62 12.38
C LEU A 277 -7.19 -20.02 13.25
N PRO A 278 -6.08 -19.26 13.35
CA PRO A 278 -4.95 -19.59 14.24
C PRO A 278 -5.32 -19.52 15.71
N ASP A 279 -4.65 -20.32 16.57
CA ASP A 279 -4.78 -20.20 18.03
C ASP A 279 -3.91 -19.08 18.58
N LYS A 280 -2.78 -18.85 17.92
CA LYS A 280 -1.75 -17.89 18.32
C LYS A 280 -1.18 -17.20 17.08
N ILE A 281 -0.78 -15.95 17.25
CA ILE A 281 -0.10 -15.15 16.25
C ILE A 281 1.19 -14.62 16.89
N SER A 282 2.32 -14.77 16.19
CA SER A 282 3.59 -14.20 16.63
C SER A 282 4.26 -13.41 15.54
N LEU A 283 4.96 -12.36 15.93
CA LEU A 283 5.86 -11.59 15.08
C LEU A 283 7.26 -11.62 15.67
N LYS A 284 8.25 -11.93 14.84
CA LYS A 284 9.67 -11.78 15.14
C LYS A 284 10.26 -10.70 14.24
N LEU A 285 11.04 -9.80 14.83
CA LEU A 285 11.78 -8.81 14.08
C LEU A 285 13.27 -9.18 13.99
N THR A 286 13.87 -8.94 12.83
CA THR A 286 15.29 -9.11 12.52
C THR A 286 15.80 -7.87 11.77
N THR A 287 17.06 -7.56 11.87
CA THR A 287 17.69 -6.46 11.11
C THR A 287 18.29 -6.90 9.78
N ASN A 288 18.35 -8.23 9.54
CA ASN A 288 18.96 -8.81 8.36
C ASN A 288 17.88 -9.35 7.41
N ALA A 289 17.71 -8.71 6.26
CA ALA A 289 16.72 -9.10 5.26
C ALA A 289 17.06 -10.45 4.58
N ASP A 290 18.32 -10.75 4.35
CA ASP A 290 18.73 -12.03 3.74
C ASP A 290 18.51 -13.20 4.71
N ASP A 291 18.72 -13.00 6.03
CA ASP A 291 18.35 -13.99 7.06
C ASP A 291 16.83 -14.20 7.07
N MET A 292 16.05 -13.13 7.00
CA MET A 292 14.58 -13.20 6.92
C MET A 292 14.15 -14.07 5.73
N ASP A 293 14.67 -13.79 4.54
CA ASP A 293 14.33 -14.54 3.32
C ASP A 293 14.70 -16.02 3.44
N ASN A 294 15.88 -16.33 3.98
CA ASN A 294 16.30 -17.71 4.20
C ASN A 294 15.39 -18.46 5.18
N ARG A 295 14.95 -17.81 6.25
CA ARG A 295 14.05 -18.40 7.26
C ARG A 295 12.62 -18.58 6.75
N LEU A 296 12.15 -17.68 5.86
CA LEU A 296 10.89 -17.87 5.15
C LEU A 296 10.95 -19.09 4.23
N ILE A 297 12.02 -19.22 3.43
CA ILE A 297 12.21 -20.34 2.51
C ILE A 297 12.39 -21.67 3.28
N ALA A 298 13.05 -21.64 4.44
CA ALA A 298 13.20 -22.80 5.32
C ALA A 298 11.90 -23.25 6.00
N GLY A 299 10.87 -22.38 6.03
CA GLY A 299 9.57 -22.66 6.68
C GLY A 299 9.55 -22.37 8.18
N ASP A 300 10.52 -21.65 8.72
CA ASP A 300 10.55 -21.21 10.12
C ASP A 300 9.42 -20.20 10.40
N TYR A 301 9.12 -19.37 9.40
CA TYR A 301 8.06 -18.35 9.42
C TYR A 301 7.15 -18.49 8.20
N ASP A 302 5.96 -17.90 8.29
CA ASP A 302 4.92 -18.06 7.29
C ASP A 302 4.85 -16.87 6.32
N VAL A 303 5.03 -15.64 6.80
CA VAL A 303 4.82 -14.40 6.04
C VAL A 303 5.78 -13.31 6.49
N ASP A 304 6.34 -12.55 5.51
CA ASP A 304 6.92 -11.23 5.78
C ASP A 304 5.80 -10.22 6.08
N ILE A 305 5.74 -9.72 7.33
CA ILE A 305 4.70 -8.76 7.75
C ILE A 305 4.79 -7.44 6.98
N ASN A 306 6.00 -7.01 6.62
CA ASN A 306 6.19 -5.74 5.94
C ASN A 306 5.81 -5.81 4.45
N ALA A 307 5.80 -7.02 3.87
CA ALA A 307 5.58 -7.30 2.45
C ALA A 307 6.45 -6.42 1.53
N THR A 308 7.69 -6.17 1.96
CA THR A 308 8.67 -5.37 1.19
C THR A 308 9.22 -6.10 -0.03
N GLY A 309 8.92 -7.40 -0.12
CA GLY A 309 9.44 -8.29 -1.16
C GLY A 309 10.81 -8.86 -0.81
N MET A 310 11.10 -10.01 -1.41
CA MET A 310 12.37 -10.70 -1.20
C MET A 310 13.54 -9.94 -1.83
N GLY A 311 14.69 -9.95 -1.16
CA GLY A 311 15.97 -9.48 -1.69
C GLY A 311 16.42 -10.26 -2.92
N ALA A 312 17.42 -9.76 -3.64
CA ALA A 312 17.85 -10.36 -4.93
C ALA A 312 18.22 -11.84 -4.81
N ALA A 313 19.00 -12.22 -3.78
CA ALA A 313 19.42 -13.60 -3.55
C ALA A 313 18.25 -14.50 -3.11
N GLY A 314 17.43 -14.04 -2.16
CA GLY A 314 16.24 -14.76 -1.70
C GLY A 314 15.23 -14.97 -2.83
N ARG A 315 14.97 -13.94 -3.65
CA ARG A 315 14.10 -14.00 -4.82
C ARG A 315 14.59 -15.03 -5.84
N GLN A 316 15.88 -14.99 -6.20
CA GLN A 316 16.46 -15.96 -7.12
C GLN A 316 16.27 -17.40 -6.61
N LYS A 317 16.60 -17.66 -5.34
CA LYS A 317 16.43 -18.96 -4.70
C LYS A 317 14.97 -19.40 -4.69
N ALA A 318 14.05 -18.53 -4.29
CA ALA A 318 12.61 -18.83 -4.23
C ALA A 318 12.03 -19.16 -5.61
N LEU A 319 12.35 -18.37 -6.65
CA LEU A 319 11.88 -18.61 -8.01
C LEU A 319 12.44 -19.89 -8.64
N GLN A 320 13.68 -20.27 -8.30
CA GLN A 320 14.33 -21.49 -8.82
C GLN A 320 13.85 -22.76 -8.12
N SER A 321 13.74 -22.75 -6.79
CA SER A 321 13.53 -23.96 -5.99
C SER A 321 12.13 -24.10 -5.38
N ALA A 322 11.37 -23.01 -5.27
CA ALA A 322 10.08 -22.97 -4.56
C ALA A 322 9.06 -22.00 -5.18
N LYS A 323 9.07 -21.87 -6.49
CA LYS A 323 8.21 -20.94 -7.26
C LYS A 323 6.74 -21.06 -6.90
N ALA A 324 6.26 -22.25 -6.53
CA ALA A 324 4.89 -22.50 -6.11
C ALA A 324 4.50 -21.77 -4.80
N ASN A 325 5.48 -21.29 -4.03
CA ASN A 325 5.30 -20.56 -2.78
C ASN A 325 5.44 -19.02 -2.97
N VAL A 326 5.44 -18.57 -4.20
CA VAL A 326 5.70 -17.15 -4.55
C VAL A 326 4.49 -16.54 -5.20
N ASP A 327 4.16 -15.32 -4.77
CA ASP A 327 3.22 -14.43 -5.44
C ASP A 327 3.93 -13.11 -5.82
N ASN A 328 3.50 -12.50 -6.92
CA ASN A 328 4.06 -11.26 -7.46
C ASN A 328 2.97 -10.21 -7.69
N PRO A 329 2.32 -9.72 -6.63
CA PRO A 329 1.27 -8.73 -6.73
C PRO A 329 1.82 -7.35 -7.08
N GLN A 330 0.96 -6.51 -7.66
CA GLN A 330 1.14 -5.06 -7.62
C GLN A 330 0.92 -4.54 -6.20
N THR A 331 1.80 -3.66 -5.74
CA THR A 331 1.76 -3.14 -4.37
C THR A 331 0.85 -1.92 -4.19
N GLY A 332 0.18 -1.45 -5.27
CA GLY A 332 -0.56 -0.19 -5.24
C GLY A 332 0.32 1.06 -5.12
N PHE A 333 1.64 0.90 -5.04
CA PHE A 333 2.59 2.01 -5.08
C PHE A 333 2.99 2.37 -6.50
N ILE A 334 3.23 3.67 -6.71
CA ILE A 334 3.99 4.19 -7.84
C ILE A 334 5.35 4.68 -7.37
N ARG A 335 6.36 4.52 -8.21
CA ARG A 335 7.68 5.13 -8.05
C ARG A 335 7.87 6.18 -9.13
N TYR A 336 8.39 7.35 -8.75
CA TYR A 336 8.43 8.52 -9.63
C TYR A 336 9.56 9.47 -9.27
N ALA A 337 9.90 10.35 -10.20
CA ALA A 337 10.53 11.62 -9.89
C ALA A 337 9.49 12.74 -9.97
N VAL A 338 9.67 13.78 -9.18
CA VAL A 338 8.83 14.97 -9.15
C VAL A 338 9.69 16.22 -9.34
N PHE A 339 9.12 17.24 -9.97
CA PHE A 339 9.79 18.47 -10.34
C PHE A 339 9.21 19.66 -9.55
N PRO A 340 9.88 20.13 -8.48
CA PRO A 340 9.45 21.29 -7.72
C PRO A 340 9.46 22.55 -8.59
N LYS A 341 8.29 23.15 -8.87
CA LYS A 341 8.17 24.33 -9.75
C LYS A 341 8.92 25.56 -9.25
N ALA A 342 9.16 25.62 -7.94
CA ALA A 342 9.87 26.74 -7.31
C ALA A 342 11.41 26.66 -7.47
N VAL A 343 11.93 25.61 -8.13
CA VAL A 343 13.36 25.42 -8.42
C VAL A 343 13.57 25.53 -9.95
N ALA A 344 14.21 26.63 -10.38
CA ALA A 344 14.48 26.84 -11.82
C ALA A 344 15.37 25.71 -12.39
N PRO A 345 15.13 25.27 -13.64
CA PRO A 345 14.17 25.78 -14.59
C PRO A 345 12.81 25.02 -14.60
N PHE A 346 12.42 24.32 -13.54
CA PHE A 346 11.25 23.45 -13.50
C PHE A 346 9.90 24.19 -13.32
N ASP A 347 9.91 25.52 -13.20
CA ASP A 347 8.75 26.38 -13.42
C ASP A 347 8.24 26.29 -14.88
N ASN A 348 9.13 26.07 -15.85
CA ASN A 348 8.81 25.88 -17.26
C ASN A 348 8.46 24.42 -17.57
N GLU A 349 7.28 24.18 -18.15
CA GLU A 349 6.81 22.82 -18.48
C GLU A 349 7.67 22.13 -19.53
N HIS A 350 8.24 22.88 -20.49
CA HIS A 350 9.11 22.30 -21.51
C HIS A 350 10.40 21.73 -20.88
N CYS A 351 10.94 22.36 -19.83
CA CYS A 351 12.08 21.81 -19.11
C CYS A 351 11.73 20.50 -18.40
N ARG A 352 10.53 20.40 -17.80
CA ARG A 352 10.06 19.14 -17.18
C ARG A 352 9.86 18.05 -18.24
N LYS A 353 9.19 18.37 -19.35
CA LYS A 353 8.96 17.45 -20.47
C LYS A 353 10.26 16.97 -21.11
N ALA A 354 11.29 17.82 -21.19
CA ALA A 354 12.62 17.42 -21.64
C ALA A 354 13.21 16.29 -20.79
N VAL A 355 13.09 16.38 -19.46
CA VAL A 355 13.54 15.31 -18.54
C VAL A 355 12.72 14.03 -18.74
N ILE A 356 11.40 14.13 -18.94
CA ILE A 356 10.52 12.97 -19.16
C ILE A 356 10.92 12.24 -20.45
N HIS A 357 11.12 12.96 -21.56
CA HIS A 357 11.51 12.37 -22.84
C HIS A 357 12.94 11.81 -22.85
N ALA A 358 13.86 12.38 -22.05
CA ALA A 358 15.23 11.91 -21.93
C ALA A 358 15.35 10.62 -21.09
N ALA A 359 14.35 10.29 -20.27
CA ALA A 359 14.40 9.15 -19.35
C ALA A 359 14.37 7.81 -20.08
N ASP A 360 15.27 6.89 -19.70
CA ASP A 360 15.28 5.50 -20.16
C ASP A 360 14.48 4.62 -19.17
N HIS A 361 13.23 4.37 -19.50
CA HIS A 361 12.31 3.67 -18.60
C HIS A 361 12.67 2.20 -18.37
N VAL A 362 13.31 1.52 -19.35
CA VAL A 362 13.82 0.15 -19.17
C VAL A 362 14.95 0.15 -18.15
N SER A 363 15.88 1.12 -18.26
CA SER A 363 16.98 1.25 -17.30
C SER A 363 16.47 1.61 -15.89
N LEU A 364 15.49 2.51 -15.79
CA LEU A 364 14.83 2.87 -14.52
C LEU A 364 14.11 1.68 -13.89
N GLN A 365 13.37 0.89 -14.68
CA GLN A 365 12.73 -0.36 -14.23
C GLN A 365 13.77 -1.38 -13.77
N THR A 366 14.86 -1.55 -14.52
CA THR A 366 15.95 -2.48 -14.18
C THR A 366 16.63 -2.09 -12.86
N ALA A 367 16.92 -0.81 -12.64
CA ALA A 367 17.48 -0.29 -11.40
C ALA A 367 16.60 -0.60 -10.18
N ARG A 368 15.31 -0.82 -10.39
CA ARG A 368 14.34 -1.18 -9.35
C ARG A 368 14.10 -2.68 -9.20
N GLY A 369 14.75 -3.52 -9.99
CA GLY A 369 14.63 -4.98 -9.92
C GLY A 369 13.94 -5.60 -11.14
N GLY A 370 13.76 -4.85 -12.23
CA GLY A 370 13.15 -5.31 -13.47
C GLY A 370 11.63 -5.50 -13.40
N PRO A 371 11.01 -6.14 -14.40
CA PRO A 371 9.56 -6.25 -14.49
C PRO A 371 8.92 -7.08 -13.35
N ASP A 372 9.67 -8.01 -12.76
CA ASP A 372 9.14 -8.89 -11.71
C ASP A 372 9.22 -8.26 -10.31
N ALA A 373 10.28 -7.51 -9.99
CA ALA A 373 10.48 -6.94 -8.66
C ALA A 373 10.49 -5.42 -8.64
N GLY A 374 10.66 -4.77 -9.80
CA GLY A 374 10.52 -3.33 -9.96
C GLY A 374 9.08 -2.93 -10.26
N GLY A 375 8.42 -3.68 -11.12
CA GLY A 375 7.04 -3.48 -11.53
C GLY A 375 6.86 -3.14 -13.01
N ASP A 376 5.64 -2.80 -13.40
CA ASP A 376 5.30 -2.42 -14.79
C ASP A 376 5.65 -0.93 -15.02
N ILE A 377 6.15 -0.58 -16.21
CA ILE A 377 6.42 0.82 -16.56
C ILE A 377 5.15 1.65 -16.41
N ALA A 378 5.20 2.67 -15.56
CA ALA A 378 4.09 3.56 -15.28
C ALA A 378 3.99 4.69 -16.30
N THR A 379 2.77 5.08 -16.67
CA THR A 379 2.49 6.11 -17.69
C THR A 379 1.80 7.35 -17.13
N SER A 380 1.27 7.24 -15.92
CA SER A 380 0.59 8.33 -15.20
C SER A 380 0.67 8.09 -13.70
N MET A 381 0.15 8.99 -12.89
CA MET A 381 0.29 8.90 -11.43
C MET A 381 -0.66 7.90 -10.77
N LEU A 382 -1.89 7.71 -11.24
CA LEU A 382 -2.83 6.77 -10.63
C LEU A 382 -2.45 5.31 -10.94
N PRO A 383 -2.10 4.48 -9.93
CA PRO A 383 -1.78 3.07 -10.15
C PRO A 383 -3.06 2.22 -10.38
N PRO A 384 -2.92 1.00 -10.94
CA PRO A 384 -4.05 0.10 -11.21
C PRO A 384 -4.93 -0.23 -10.00
N ALA A 385 -4.37 -0.17 -8.79
CA ALA A 385 -5.10 -0.40 -7.55
C ALA A 385 -6.03 0.75 -7.15
N VAL A 386 -5.96 1.92 -7.81
CA VAL A 386 -6.78 3.10 -7.50
C VAL A 386 -7.85 3.31 -8.54
N GLU A 387 -9.07 3.62 -8.10
CA GLU A 387 -10.17 3.92 -9.01
C GLU A 387 -9.88 5.16 -9.85
N GLY A 388 -10.13 5.08 -11.16
CA GLY A 388 -9.79 6.12 -12.13
C GLY A 388 -8.47 5.89 -12.88
N HIS A 389 -7.73 4.79 -12.59
CA HIS A 389 -6.60 4.38 -13.43
C HIS A 389 -7.04 4.14 -14.88
N ASP A 390 -6.27 4.68 -15.82
CA ASP A 390 -6.49 4.52 -17.26
C ASP A 390 -5.29 3.80 -17.89
N PRO A 391 -5.38 2.49 -18.18
CA PRO A 391 -4.26 1.73 -18.71
C PRO A 391 -3.88 2.12 -20.16
N GLY A 392 -4.78 2.83 -20.84
CA GLY A 392 -4.54 3.31 -22.21
C GLY A 392 -3.90 4.70 -22.29
N TYR A 393 -3.83 5.43 -21.16
CA TYR A 393 -3.31 6.79 -21.15
C TYR A 393 -1.79 6.84 -21.01
N ASP A 394 -1.11 7.19 -22.09
CA ASP A 394 0.37 7.29 -22.19
C ASP A 394 0.77 8.44 -23.11
N PRO A 395 0.61 9.72 -22.69
CA PRO A 395 0.84 10.87 -23.53
C PRO A 395 2.31 11.05 -23.93
N PHE A 396 3.23 10.53 -23.13
CA PHE A 396 4.68 10.61 -23.39
C PHE A 396 5.26 9.33 -24.01
N ARG A 397 4.43 8.32 -24.32
CA ARG A 397 4.82 7.02 -24.89
C ARG A 397 5.82 6.24 -24.01
N LEU A 398 5.70 6.34 -22.69
CA LEU A 398 6.64 5.77 -21.73
C LEU A 398 6.71 4.24 -21.80
N LYS A 399 5.61 3.58 -22.19
CA LYS A 399 5.59 2.11 -22.40
C LYS A 399 6.55 1.59 -23.45
N GLN A 400 7.03 2.46 -24.37
CA GLN A 400 8.07 2.08 -25.31
C GLN A 400 9.41 1.79 -24.62
N GLY A 401 9.60 2.29 -23.40
CA GLY A 401 10.72 2.00 -22.53
C GLY A 401 12.01 2.75 -22.87
N LYS A 402 12.15 3.24 -24.10
CA LYS A 402 13.35 3.92 -24.59
C LYS A 402 13.21 5.44 -24.52
N PRO A 403 14.32 6.17 -24.30
CA PRO A 403 14.31 7.63 -24.35
C PRO A 403 14.02 8.15 -25.78
N ASP A 404 13.34 9.28 -25.86
CA ASP A 404 13.20 10.08 -27.08
C ASP A 404 14.11 11.31 -26.98
N GLU A 405 15.43 11.09 -27.25
CA GLU A 405 16.44 12.15 -27.12
C GLU A 405 16.19 13.31 -28.11
N ALA A 406 15.58 13.03 -29.27
CA ALA A 406 15.25 14.06 -30.25
C ALA A 406 14.16 14.99 -29.68
N LYS A 407 13.09 14.40 -29.12
CA LYS A 407 12.01 15.16 -28.51
C LYS A 407 12.49 15.89 -27.25
N ALA A 408 13.36 15.27 -26.44
CA ALA A 408 13.98 15.92 -25.29
C ALA A 408 14.75 17.20 -25.68
N LYS A 409 15.54 17.16 -26.78
CA LYS A 409 16.27 18.33 -27.28
C LYS A 409 15.33 19.41 -27.84
N GLU A 410 14.23 19.01 -28.50
CA GLU A 410 13.19 19.95 -28.93
C GLU A 410 12.57 20.68 -27.73
N GLU A 411 12.23 19.95 -26.67
CA GLU A 411 11.69 20.52 -25.44
C GLU A 411 12.73 21.41 -24.72
N LEU A 412 14.01 21.04 -24.72
CA LEU A 412 15.09 21.90 -24.20
C LEU A 412 15.18 23.22 -24.95
N LYS A 413 15.06 23.20 -26.27
CA LYS A 413 15.05 24.42 -27.09
C LYS A 413 13.82 25.29 -26.75
N ALA A 414 12.63 24.67 -26.63
CA ALA A 414 11.40 25.38 -26.25
C ALA A 414 11.49 25.96 -24.84
N CYS A 415 12.19 25.29 -23.94
CA CYS A 415 12.48 25.74 -22.58
C CYS A 415 13.51 26.89 -22.52
N GLY A 416 14.16 27.27 -23.65
CA GLY A 416 15.23 28.26 -23.67
C GLY A 416 16.58 27.75 -23.14
N LYS A 417 16.77 26.43 -23.12
CA LYS A 417 18.00 25.75 -22.68
C LYS A 417 18.50 24.74 -23.71
N PRO A 418 18.80 25.17 -24.97
CA PRO A 418 19.14 24.24 -26.05
C PRO A 418 20.35 23.36 -25.75
N ASP A 419 21.30 23.84 -24.94
CA ASP A 419 22.51 23.12 -24.53
C ASP A 419 22.34 22.33 -23.22
N GLY A 420 21.13 22.31 -22.64
CA GLY A 420 20.82 21.69 -21.35
C GLY A 420 20.93 22.64 -20.17
N PHE A 421 20.94 22.09 -18.96
CA PHE A 421 21.02 22.85 -17.71
C PHE A 421 21.58 21.98 -16.58
N LYS A 422 21.93 22.64 -15.46
CA LYS A 422 22.36 21.95 -14.23
C LYS A 422 21.21 21.83 -13.23
N THR A 423 21.14 20.70 -12.52
CA THR A 423 20.14 20.45 -11.49
C THR A 423 20.66 19.48 -10.42
N THR A 424 19.91 19.32 -9.33
CA THR A 424 20.22 18.33 -8.28
C THR A 424 19.07 17.33 -8.15
N ILE A 425 19.42 16.04 -8.10
CA ILE A 425 18.52 14.92 -7.78
C ILE A 425 18.65 14.61 -6.30
N ALA A 426 17.58 14.82 -5.54
CA ALA A 426 17.51 14.43 -4.14
C ALA A 426 17.00 12.98 -4.01
N VAL A 427 17.72 12.16 -3.23
CA VAL A 427 17.39 10.73 -3.07
C VAL A 427 17.74 10.23 -1.66
N ARG A 428 16.95 9.28 -1.14
CA ARG A 428 17.20 8.67 0.16
C ARG A 428 18.38 7.68 0.12
N ASN A 429 19.36 7.87 1.02
CA ASN A 429 20.56 7.01 1.08
C ASN A 429 20.27 5.59 1.61
N ASN A 430 19.21 5.41 2.38
CA ASN A 430 18.82 4.13 2.97
C ASN A 430 17.88 3.29 2.06
N LYS A 431 17.75 3.66 0.77
CA LYS A 431 16.94 2.96 -0.23
C LYS A 431 17.77 2.71 -1.49
N ALA A 432 18.51 1.60 -1.52
CA ALA A 432 19.45 1.26 -2.60
C ALA A 432 18.81 1.33 -4.00
N ALA A 433 17.56 0.86 -4.16
CA ALA A 433 16.86 0.94 -5.44
C ALA A 433 16.56 2.40 -5.87
N GLU A 434 16.40 3.34 -4.94
CA GLU A 434 16.21 4.75 -5.27
C GLU A 434 17.52 5.40 -5.72
N VAL A 435 18.64 5.05 -5.06
CA VAL A 435 19.98 5.52 -5.45
C VAL A 435 20.32 5.02 -6.85
N ALA A 436 20.14 3.73 -7.13
CA ALA A 436 20.35 3.16 -8.47
C ALA A 436 19.43 3.79 -9.53
N THR A 437 18.20 4.16 -9.16
CA THR A 437 17.27 4.89 -10.04
C THR A 437 17.79 6.30 -10.34
N ALA A 438 18.34 7.00 -9.33
CA ALA A 438 18.94 8.34 -9.51
C ALA A 438 20.16 8.29 -10.46
N GLU A 439 21.02 7.30 -10.30
CA GLU A 439 22.19 7.08 -11.16
C GLU A 439 21.79 6.78 -12.62
N SER A 440 20.77 5.93 -12.79
CA SER A 440 20.22 5.61 -14.12
C SER A 440 19.62 6.85 -14.79
N LEU A 441 18.84 7.65 -14.04
CA LEU A 441 18.27 8.90 -14.57
C LEU A 441 19.38 9.92 -14.92
N GLN A 442 20.37 10.10 -14.03
CA GLN A 442 21.52 10.98 -14.26
C GLN A 442 22.25 10.62 -15.58
N ALA A 443 22.50 9.32 -15.81
CA ALA A 443 23.17 8.84 -17.01
C ALA A 443 22.35 9.13 -18.30
N ALA A 444 21.02 9.00 -18.23
CA ALA A 444 20.14 9.31 -19.36
C ALA A 444 20.11 10.82 -19.65
N LEU A 445 19.99 11.65 -18.62
CA LEU A 445 19.94 13.12 -18.73
C LEU A 445 21.22 13.72 -19.32
N LYS A 446 22.38 13.15 -19.00
CA LYS A 446 23.68 13.58 -19.52
C LYS A 446 23.74 13.52 -21.07
N LYS A 447 23.05 12.58 -21.71
CA LYS A 447 23.04 12.40 -23.16
C LYS A 447 22.38 13.57 -23.90
N VAL A 448 21.54 14.34 -23.23
CA VAL A 448 20.85 15.51 -23.78
C VAL A 448 21.36 16.84 -23.20
N GLY A 449 22.49 16.83 -22.48
CA GLY A 449 23.13 18.05 -21.95
C GLY A 449 22.61 18.47 -20.57
N ILE A 450 21.73 17.68 -19.91
CA ILE A 450 21.29 17.98 -18.56
C ILE A 450 22.28 17.37 -17.57
N GLU A 451 23.00 18.23 -16.83
CA GLU A 451 23.96 17.84 -15.79
C GLU A 451 23.25 17.75 -14.43
N ALA A 452 22.95 16.54 -13.99
CA ALA A 452 22.30 16.31 -12.70
C ALA A 452 23.32 15.83 -11.65
N GLN A 453 23.40 16.53 -10.51
CA GLN A 453 24.16 16.10 -9.34
C GLN A 453 23.23 15.29 -8.42
N ILE A 454 23.71 14.17 -7.85
CA ILE A 454 22.96 13.39 -6.88
C ILE A 454 23.32 13.84 -5.48
N ASP A 455 22.33 14.29 -4.70
CA ASP A 455 22.44 14.58 -3.26
C ASP A 455 21.65 13.51 -2.48
N GLN A 456 22.35 12.75 -1.66
CA GLN A 456 21.79 11.69 -0.84
C GLN A 456 21.51 12.19 0.57
N TYR A 457 20.31 11.92 1.08
CA TYR A 457 19.90 12.31 2.43
C TYR A 457 19.34 11.15 3.23
N ASP A 458 19.34 11.28 4.58
CA ASP A 458 18.72 10.29 5.47
C ASP A 458 17.19 10.30 5.30
N GLY A 459 16.63 9.15 4.86
CA GLY A 459 15.21 8.98 4.63
C GLY A 459 14.34 9.24 5.87
N ALA A 460 14.86 9.09 7.08
CA ALA A 460 14.14 9.42 8.31
C ALA A 460 13.88 10.94 8.46
N GLN A 461 14.66 11.76 7.76
CA GLN A 461 14.54 13.24 7.79
C GLN A 461 13.74 13.80 6.61
N SER A 462 13.09 12.96 5.82
CA SER A 462 12.38 13.37 4.59
C SER A 462 11.42 14.55 4.80
N ALA A 463 10.67 14.58 5.91
CA ALA A 463 9.72 15.65 6.21
C ALA A 463 10.36 17.04 6.28
N GLY A 464 11.57 17.15 6.83
CA GLY A 464 12.32 18.39 6.94
C GLY A 464 13.22 18.70 5.74
N ILE A 465 13.60 17.68 4.97
CA ILE A 465 14.54 17.85 3.84
C ILE A 465 13.78 18.10 2.53
N ILE A 466 12.99 17.16 2.06
CA ILE A 466 12.23 17.29 0.82
C ILE A 466 10.79 17.75 1.05
N GLY A 467 10.24 17.45 2.23
CA GLY A 467 8.90 17.89 2.65
C GLY A 467 8.86 19.33 3.19
N ALA A 468 9.97 20.07 3.16
CA ALA A 468 10.04 21.48 3.50
C ALA A 468 10.37 22.31 2.25
N PRO A 469 9.39 22.95 1.58
CA PRO A 469 9.58 23.69 0.33
C PRO A 469 10.71 24.72 0.39
N LYS A 470 10.86 25.38 1.53
CA LYS A 470 11.96 26.35 1.76
C LYS A 470 13.34 25.69 1.66
N ASN A 471 13.50 24.49 2.21
CA ASN A 471 14.75 23.74 2.14
C ASN A 471 15.00 23.20 0.72
N VAL A 472 13.97 22.72 0.04
CA VAL A 472 14.04 22.26 -1.37
C VAL A 472 14.60 23.36 -2.26
N ARG A 473 14.08 24.59 -2.12
CA ARG A 473 14.59 25.77 -2.85
C ARG A 473 16.03 26.10 -2.49
N ALA A 474 16.35 26.13 -1.20
CA ALA A 474 17.70 26.48 -0.71
C ALA A 474 18.77 25.48 -1.19
N LYS A 475 18.41 24.20 -1.34
CA LYS A 475 19.27 23.12 -1.82
C LYS A 475 19.28 22.96 -3.34
N GLY A 476 18.39 23.64 -4.07
CA GLY A 476 18.27 23.51 -5.51
C GLY A 476 17.84 22.12 -5.97
N TYR A 477 17.01 21.42 -5.18
CA TYR A 477 16.47 20.09 -5.52
C TYR A 477 15.44 20.21 -6.63
N GLY A 478 15.91 20.18 -7.88
CA GLY A 478 15.03 20.26 -9.06
C GLY A 478 14.36 18.94 -9.41
N ILE A 479 14.93 17.81 -8.96
CA ILE A 479 14.38 16.48 -9.15
C ILE A 479 14.39 15.77 -7.81
N ILE A 480 13.24 15.24 -7.37
CA ILE A 480 13.13 14.46 -6.13
C ILE A 480 12.63 13.07 -6.47
N ILE A 481 13.39 12.01 -6.12
CA ILE A 481 12.98 10.61 -6.32
C ILE A 481 12.19 10.14 -5.11
N MET A 482 10.96 9.66 -5.37
CA MET A 482 10.02 9.25 -4.34
C MET A 482 9.12 8.09 -4.79
N GLY A 483 8.22 7.72 -3.94
CA GLY A 483 7.12 6.80 -4.21
C GLY A 483 5.94 7.08 -3.30
N TRP A 484 4.75 6.70 -3.75
CA TRP A 484 3.51 6.92 -3.03
C TRP A 484 2.57 5.72 -3.17
N GLY A 485 1.83 5.41 -2.13
CA GLY A 485 0.75 4.43 -2.12
C GLY A 485 -0.50 5.06 -1.51
N ALA A 486 -1.67 4.58 -1.90
CA ALA A 486 -2.94 5.09 -1.41
C ALA A 486 -3.15 4.75 0.08
N ASP A 487 -3.69 5.70 0.83
CA ASP A 487 -4.21 5.44 2.19
C ASP A 487 -5.54 4.65 2.12
N PHE A 488 -6.34 4.93 1.11
CA PHE A 488 -7.49 4.14 0.69
C PHE A 488 -7.64 4.23 -0.84
N PRO A 489 -8.24 3.22 -1.51
CA PRO A 489 -8.13 3.04 -2.96
C PRO A 489 -9.04 3.99 -3.75
N SER A 490 -8.84 5.29 -3.61
CA SER A 490 -9.51 6.35 -4.37
C SER A 490 -8.54 7.46 -4.77
N GLY A 491 -8.96 8.30 -5.73
CA GLY A 491 -8.18 9.47 -6.13
C GLY A 491 -8.01 10.49 -4.99
N GLN A 492 -8.96 10.58 -4.04
CA GLN A 492 -8.78 11.37 -2.83
C GLN A 492 -7.63 10.80 -1.99
N GLY A 493 -7.67 9.52 -1.65
CA GLY A 493 -6.68 8.87 -0.79
C GLY A 493 -5.30 8.74 -1.45
N PHE A 494 -5.20 8.92 -2.76
CA PHE A 494 -3.94 8.78 -3.49
C PHE A 494 -3.42 10.11 -4.03
N LEU A 495 -4.18 10.79 -4.90
CA LEU A 495 -3.67 11.91 -5.71
C LEU A 495 -3.77 13.26 -5.01
N GLN A 496 -4.79 13.45 -4.14
CA GLN A 496 -5.03 14.73 -3.48
C GLN A 496 -3.84 15.21 -2.65
N PRO A 497 -3.19 14.41 -1.79
CA PRO A 497 -2.03 14.86 -1.02
C PRO A 497 -0.84 15.29 -1.89
N LEU A 498 -0.76 14.81 -3.13
CA LEU A 498 0.36 15.05 -4.04
C LEU A 498 0.15 16.27 -4.94
N THR A 499 -1.13 16.67 -5.20
CA THR A 499 -1.42 17.58 -6.32
C THR A 499 -2.46 18.66 -6.03
N ASP A 500 -3.15 18.59 -4.89
CA ASP A 500 -4.06 19.66 -4.46
C ASP A 500 -3.27 20.78 -3.77
N GLY A 501 -3.38 22.00 -4.28
CA GLY A 501 -2.64 23.15 -3.73
C GLY A 501 -2.94 23.45 -2.27
N ARG A 502 -4.09 23.02 -1.76
CA ARG A 502 -4.49 23.19 -0.34
C ARG A 502 -3.75 22.25 0.61
N PHE A 503 -3.03 21.25 0.08
CA PHE A 503 -2.20 20.31 0.83
C PHE A 503 -0.73 20.69 0.87
N ILE A 504 -0.35 21.86 0.32
CA ILE A 504 1.02 22.39 0.44
C ILE A 504 1.25 22.82 1.89
N LEU A 505 2.28 22.25 2.51
CA LEU A 505 2.67 22.49 3.89
C LEU A 505 4.11 23.03 3.97
N ASP A 506 4.42 23.77 5.03
CA ASP A 506 5.77 24.25 5.29
C ASP A 506 6.75 23.15 5.71
N SER A 507 6.23 22.03 6.25
CA SER A 507 6.98 20.83 6.63
C SER A 507 6.07 19.60 6.51
N GLY A 508 6.63 18.46 6.13
CA GLY A 508 5.86 17.25 5.85
C GLY A 508 4.97 17.36 4.62
N ASN A 509 5.27 18.29 3.72
CA ASN A 509 4.58 18.48 2.45
C ASN A 509 4.80 17.28 1.53
N ASN A 510 3.73 16.71 0.98
CA ASN A 510 3.78 15.64 -0.02
C ASN A 510 3.54 16.16 -1.45
N ASN A 511 2.97 17.36 -1.60
CA ASN A 511 2.88 18.03 -2.89
C ASN A 511 4.25 18.68 -3.23
N TYR A 512 5.25 17.82 -3.47
CA TYR A 512 6.63 18.27 -3.73
C TYR A 512 6.76 19.15 -4.97
N ALA A 513 5.89 18.97 -5.97
CA ALA A 513 5.83 19.82 -7.15
C ALA A 513 5.28 21.22 -6.85
N GLU A 514 4.68 21.43 -5.69
CA GLU A 514 3.96 22.65 -5.28
C GLU A 514 2.87 23.01 -6.33
N ILE A 515 2.14 22.00 -6.83
CA ILE A 515 1.02 22.22 -7.75
C ILE A 515 -0.09 22.96 -7.01
N SER A 516 -0.51 24.09 -7.58
CA SER A 516 -1.64 24.88 -7.08
C SER A 516 -2.45 25.39 -8.29
N ASP A 517 -3.19 24.45 -8.89
CA ASP A 517 -4.02 24.69 -10.07
C ASP A 517 -5.50 24.69 -9.65
N PRO A 518 -6.24 25.80 -9.87
CA PRO A 518 -7.65 25.89 -9.50
C PRO A 518 -8.55 24.85 -10.17
N GLU A 519 -8.21 24.41 -11.41
CA GLU A 519 -9.00 23.39 -12.11
C GLU A 519 -8.76 21.99 -11.51
N ILE A 520 -7.53 21.67 -11.14
CA ILE A 520 -7.21 20.42 -10.42
C ILE A 520 -7.91 20.42 -9.06
N ASN A 521 -7.82 21.51 -8.29
CA ASN A 521 -8.49 21.65 -7.01
C ASN A 521 -10.03 21.50 -7.13
N LYS A 522 -10.63 22.06 -8.20
CA LYS A 522 -12.05 21.91 -8.50
C LYS A 522 -12.43 20.46 -8.80
N LEU A 523 -11.59 19.74 -9.55
CA LEU A 523 -11.83 18.32 -9.82
C LEU A 523 -11.77 17.48 -8.53
N PHE A 524 -10.89 17.81 -7.58
CA PHE A 524 -10.92 17.19 -6.26
C PHE A 524 -12.23 17.47 -5.52
N ASP A 525 -12.68 18.73 -5.48
CA ASP A 525 -13.95 19.07 -4.82
C ASP A 525 -15.15 18.31 -5.41
N GLN A 526 -15.18 18.16 -6.75
CA GLN A 526 -16.21 17.40 -7.44
C GLN A 526 -16.13 15.89 -7.16
N GLY A 527 -14.91 15.32 -7.26
CA GLY A 527 -14.69 13.88 -7.04
C GLY A 527 -14.97 13.46 -5.60
N ILE A 528 -14.57 14.28 -4.62
CA ILE A 528 -14.83 14.05 -3.20
C ILE A 528 -16.32 14.11 -2.87
N ALA A 529 -17.06 15.04 -3.47
CA ALA A 529 -18.50 15.16 -3.25
C ALA A 529 -19.34 14.05 -3.94
N GLU A 530 -18.76 13.34 -4.92
CA GLU A 530 -19.44 12.24 -5.61
C GLU A 530 -19.41 10.96 -4.76
N THR A 531 -20.58 10.37 -4.52
CA THR A 531 -20.72 9.16 -3.70
C THR A 531 -20.72 7.87 -4.52
N ASP A 532 -20.93 7.97 -5.83
CA ASP A 532 -20.73 6.85 -6.76
C ASP A 532 -19.23 6.74 -7.08
N ARG A 533 -18.59 5.68 -6.59
CA ARG A 533 -17.14 5.44 -6.75
C ARG A 533 -16.67 5.46 -8.20
N ILE A 534 -17.45 4.90 -9.12
CA ILE A 534 -17.07 4.84 -10.54
C ILE A 534 -17.11 6.24 -11.17
N LYS A 535 -18.12 7.03 -10.81
CA LYS A 535 -18.20 8.43 -11.27
C LYS A 535 -17.09 9.29 -10.64
N ALA A 536 -16.84 9.14 -9.34
CA ALA A 536 -15.73 9.79 -8.66
C ALA A 536 -14.39 9.43 -9.31
N GLY A 537 -14.16 8.15 -9.61
CA GLY A 537 -12.98 7.67 -10.31
C GLY A 537 -12.78 8.34 -11.67
N LYS A 538 -13.83 8.56 -12.45
CA LYS A 538 -13.74 9.29 -13.74
C LYS A 538 -13.34 10.75 -13.55
N ILE A 539 -13.77 11.39 -12.46
CA ILE A 539 -13.39 12.78 -12.14
C ILE A 539 -11.91 12.81 -11.73
N PHE A 540 -11.46 11.90 -10.85
CA PHE A 540 -10.05 11.79 -10.47
C PHE A 540 -9.14 11.39 -11.65
N GLN A 541 -9.65 10.62 -12.62
CA GLN A 541 -8.94 10.35 -13.87
C GLN A 541 -8.65 11.64 -14.64
N GLN A 542 -9.61 12.59 -14.70
CA GLN A 542 -9.40 13.90 -15.35
C GLN A 542 -8.32 14.71 -14.60
N ALA A 543 -8.34 14.71 -13.26
CA ALA A 543 -7.28 15.35 -12.48
C ALA A 543 -5.91 14.71 -12.75
N ASN A 544 -5.83 13.37 -12.80
CA ASN A 544 -4.62 12.64 -13.14
C ASN A 544 -4.09 12.99 -14.54
N LYS A 545 -4.98 13.12 -15.54
CA LYS A 545 -4.58 13.53 -16.91
C LYS A 545 -3.98 14.92 -16.90
N LYS A 546 -4.61 15.91 -16.25
CA LYS A 546 -4.07 17.28 -16.16
C LYS A 546 -2.69 17.31 -15.46
N VAL A 547 -2.52 16.56 -14.39
CA VAL A 547 -1.24 16.44 -13.69
C VAL A 547 -0.16 15.83 -14.57
N THR A 548 -0.51 14.77 -15.32
CA THR A 548 0.42 14.09 -16.23
C THR A 548 0.80 14.99 -17.40
N ASP A 549 -0.19 15.62 -18.08
CA ASP A 549 0.03 16.51 -19.24
C ASP A 549 0.90 17.72 -18.88
N GLY A 550 0.79 18.23 -17.65
CA GLY A 550 1.64 19.30 -17.13
C GLY A 550 3.10 18.87 -16.88
N GLY A 551 3.42 17.58 -17.02
CA GLY A 551 4.77 17.06 -16.84
C GLY A 551 5.32 17.24 -15.42
N TRP A 552 4.46 17.30 -14.38
CA TRP A 552 4.90 17.53 -13.01
C TRP A 552 5.63 16.35 -12.38
N TYR A 553 5.37 15.15 -12.90
CA TYR A 553 5.92 13.89 -12.43
C TYR A 553 6.49 13.10 -13.62
N LEU A 554 7.59 12.42 -13.37
CA LEU A 554 8.11 11.37 -14.23
C LEU A 554 7.81 10.04 -13.54
N PRO A 555 6.74 9.33 -13.93
CA PRO A 555 6.42 8.02 -13.37
C PRO A 555 7.45 6.99 -13.84
N PHE A 556 7.90 6.11 -12.93
CA PHE A 556 8.85 5.04 -13.26
C PHE A 556 8.14 3.71 -13.45
N VAL A 557 7.59 3.19 -12.35
CA VAL A 557 6.92 1.89 -12.33
C VAL A 557 5.71 1.90 -11.41
N PHE A 558 4.67 1.16 -11.79
CA PHE A 558 3.69 0.63 -10.85
C PHE A 558 4.32 -0.58 -10.18
N GLU A 559 4.66 -0.44 -8.92
CA GLU A 559 5.54 -1.36 -8.20
C GLU A 559 4.93 -2.75 -8.04
N LYS A 560 5.76 -3.77 -8.21
CA LYS A 560 5.50 -5.17 -7.86
C LYS A 560 6.52 -5.65 -6.84
N ASN A 561 6.11 -6.60 -6.02
CA ASN A 561 7.00 -7.27 -5.08
C ASN A 561 6.89 -8.78 -5.20
N ILE A 562 8.00 -9.47 -5.10
CA ILE A 562 8.02 -10.92 -4.93
C ILE A 562 7.83 -11.22 -3.44
N ILE A 563 6.67 -11.75 -3.07
CA ILE A 563 6.33 -12.09 -1.68
C ILE A 563 6.24 -13.60 -1.48
N TRP A 564 6.61 -14.04 -0.28
CA TRP A 564 6.62 -15.46 0.09
C TRP A 564 5.30 -15.88 0.74
N ARG A 565 4.88 -17.09 0.40
CA ARG A 565 3.75 -17.80 0.99
C ARG A 565 4.20 -19.16 1.49
N SER A 566 4.20 -19.37 2.80
CA SER A 566 4.48 -20.68 3.38
C SER A 566 3.49 -21.73 2.87
N SER A 567 3.95 -22.95 2.60
CA SER A 567 3.10 -24.09 2.21
C SER A 567 2.10 -24.51 3.30
N ARG A 568 2.33 -24.08 4.55
CA ARG A 568 1.41 -24.30 5.68
C ARG A 568 0.20 -23.36 5.66
N LEU A 569 0.27 -22.23 4.94
CA LEU A 569 -0.80 -21.25 4.94
C LEU A 569 -2.04 -21.72 4.21
N THR A 570 -3.19 -21.37 4.76
CA THR A 570 -4.52 -21.56 4.16
C THR A 570 -5.23 -20.21 4.01
N ASN A 571 -6.20 -20.13 3.11
CA ASN A 571 -6.98 -18.93 2.77
C ASN A 571 -6.11 -17.74 2.33
N VAL A 572 -5.06 -18.01 1.58
CA VAL A 572 -4.10 -16.99 1.16
C VAL A 572 -4.62 -16.28 -0.09
N TYR A 573 -4.69 -14.96 -0.03
CA TYR A 573 -4.93 -14.09 -1.18
C TYR A 573 -4.41 -12.68 -0.90
N THR A 574 -4.01 -11.99 -1.97
CA THR A 574 -3.62 -10.58 -1.91
C THR A 574 -4.83 -9.67 -2.11
N THR A 575 -4.77 -8.48 -1.53
CA THR A 575 -5.86 -7.50 -1.60
C THR A 575 -5.35 -6.12 -2.02
N ASP A 576 -6.10 -5.43 -2.89
CA ASP A 576 -5.79 -4.06 -3.27
C ASP A 576 -6.00 -3.08 -2.11
N ALA A 577 -6.93 -3.39 -1.19
CA ALA A 577 -7.21 -2.57 -0.02
C ALA A 577 -6.01 -2.42 0.92
N TYR A 578 -5.11 -3.41 0.92
CA TYR A 578 -3.87 -3.39 1.71
C TYR A 578 -2.63 -3.42 0.81
N ASN A 579 -2.72 -2.75 -0.34
CA ASN A 579 -1.57 -2.51 -1.21
C ASN A 579 -0.84 -3.80 -1.62
N GLY A 580 -1.59 -4.80 -2.13
CA GLY A 580 -1.04 -6.06 -2.63
C GLY A 580 -0.53 -7.03 -1.55
N ARG A 581 -0.76 -6.76 -0.26
CA ARG A 581 -0.46 -7.69 0.83
C ARG A 581 -1.46 -8.83 0.89
N TYR A 582 -1.07 -9.94 1.51
CA TYR A 582 -2.04 -10.95 1.90
C TYR A 582 -3.02 -10.36 2.90
N ASP A 583 -4.29 -10.76 2.83
CA ASP A 583 -5.27 -10.43 3.86
C ASP A 583 -4.95 -11.22 5.13
N TYR A 584 -4.27 -10.59 6.11
CA TYR A 584 -3.75 -11.27 7.29
C TYR A 584 -4.86 -11.87 8.14
N ALA A 585 -6.00 -11.18 8.27
CA ALA A 585 -7.13 -11.65 9.07
C ALA A 585 -7.83 -12.90 8.52
N SER A 586 -7.60 -13.23 7.25
CA SER A 586 -8.14 -14.43 6.59
C SER A 586 -7.24 -15.66 6.75
N LEU A 587 -5.95 -15.46 7.06
CA LEU A 587 -4.96 -16.54 7.08
C LEU A 587 -5.27 -17.58 8.15
N GLY A 588 -5.09 -18.86 7.76
CA GLY A 588 -5.02 -20.00 8.66
C GLY A 588 -3.73 -20.78 8.44
N VAL A 589 -3.47 -21.77 9.30
CA VAL A 589 -2.32 -22.67 9.16
C VAL A 589 -2.78 -24.12 9.11
N ALA A 590 -2.24 -24.89 8.17
CA ALA A 590 -2.41 -26.33 8.16
C ALA A 590 -1.62 -26.96 9.30
N ARG A 591 -2.20 -27.94 9.98
CA ARG A 591 -1.54 -28.73 11.03
C ARG A 591 -0.59 -29.75 10.41
#